data_c73ce622a65c3f43150cd991b6e356a3
#
_entry.id   c73ce622a65c3f43150cd991b6e356a3
#
_cell.length_a   1.000
_cell.length_b   1.000
_cell.length_c   1.000
_cell.angle_alpha   90.00
_cell.angle_beta   90.00
_cell.angle_gamma   90.00
#
_symmetry.space_group_name_H-M   'P 1'
#
loop_
_entity.id
_entity.type
_entity.pdbx_description
1 polymer ?
#
loop_
_entity_poly.entity_id
_entity_poly.type
_entity_poly.pdbx_seq_one_letter_code
_entity_poly.pdbx_strand_id
1 'polypeptide(L)'
;HIASIDNEDHTVIMIQVENEIGMLEDARDHSPQAEKAYSGVVPNAMLKAVKAKSGSTWGEVLTHDAYGDEQFMAYWYGRYVERLAAEAKTVLDIPMFVNAAMNSRGRRPGEYPSAGPLAHLKDIWHAAAPHIDLLAPDIYDTGFKQWAERYALPDNPLFIPESRCCPNSGARALYTMGEHEAVGFSPFAIAQSSAGEQREVRQAYSIIDELRPLLMTHRATGRVRGVLLDAEDRETVI
;
A
#
# COMPACT_ATOMS: atom_id res chain seq x y z
N HIS A 1 -3.82 -18.43 -17.41
CA HIS A 1 -2.73 -19.40 -17.28
C HIS A 1 -2.56 -19.86 -15.83
N ILE A 2 -2.40 -18.95 -14.84
CA ILE A 2 -2.26 -19.34 -13.42
C ILE A 2 -3.43 -20.23 -13.00
N ALA A 3 -4.68 -19.83 -13.25
CA ALA A 3 -5.87 -20.62 -12.92
C ALA A 3 -5.87 -22.04 -13.51
N SER A 4 -5.13 -22.28 -14.60
CA SER A 4 -5.07 -23.60 -15.24
C SER A 4 -3.94 -24.49 -14.72
N ILE A 5 -2.96 -23.95 -14.00
CA ILE A 5 -1.77 -24.70 -13.56
C ILE A 5 -1.56 -24.69 -12.05
N ASP A 6 -2.21 -23.80 -11.30
CA ASP A 6 -2.04 -23.61 -9.86
C ASP A 6 -3.36 -23.74 -9.06
N ASN A 7 -4.33 -24.48 -9.62
CA ASN A 7 -5.66 -24.60 -9.01
C ASN A 7 -5.71 -25.50 -7.77
N GLU A 8 -4.73 -26.37 -7.59
CA GLU A 8 -4.68 -27.33 -6.47
C GLU A 8 -3.65 -26.90 -5.41
N ASP A 9 -2.49 -26.42 -5.85
CA ASP A 9 -1.36 -26.14 -4.95
C ASP A 9 -1.40 -24.74 -4.33
N HIS A 10 -2.09 -23.79 -4.98
CA HIS A 10 -2.18 -22.37 -4.55
C HIS A 10 -0.80 -21.75 -4.23
N THR A 11 0.19 -22.02 -5.09
CA THR A 11 1.54 -21.44 -5.00
C THR A 11 1.53 -19.94 -5.21
N VAL A 12 0.63 -19.45 -6.06
CA VAL A 12 0.36 -18.02 -6.23
C VAL A 12 -0.70 -17.61 -5.22
N ILE A 13 -0.29 -16.92 -4.18
CA ILE A 13 -1.16 -16.55 -3.05
C ILE A 13 -1.81 -15.17 -3.19
N MET A 14 -1.25 -14.29 -4.01
CA MET A 14 -1.80 -12.96 -4.32
C MET A 14 -1.18 -12.39 -5.60
N ILE A 15 -1.81 -11.38 -6.16
CA ILE A 15 -1.35 -10.69 -7.38
C ILE A 15 -1.22 -9.19 -7.09
N GLN A 16 -0.07 -8.61 -7.47
CA GLN A 16 0.09 -7.17 -7.55
C GLN A 16 -0.50 -6.65 -8.85
N VAL A 17 -1.36 -5.65 -8.75
CA VAL A 17 -1.95 -4.96 -9.90
C VAL A 17 -1.18 -3.67 -10.12
N GLU A 18 -0.52 -3.53 -11.26
CA GLU A 18 0.43 -2.46 -11.58
C GLU A 18 1.64 -2.43 -10.64
N ASN A 19 2.53 -1.46 -10.80
CA ASN A 19 3.64 -1.22 -9.89
C ASN A 19 3.77 0.27 -9.64
N GLU A 20 3.68 0.67 -8.36
CA GLU A 20 3.91 2.05 -7.92
C GLU A 20 3.17 3.09 -8.78
N ILE A 21 1.90 2.78 -9.12
CA ILE A 21 1.09 3.67 -9.93
C ILE A 21 1.05 5.06 -9.31
N GLY A 22 1.39 6.07 -10.09
CA GLY A 22 1.44 7.44 -9.62
C GLY A 22 1.83 8.41 -10.73
N MET A 23 1.65 9.69 -10.48
CA MET A 23 1.98 10.76 -11.41
C MET A 23 3.16 11.59 -10.91
N LEU A 24 4.09 11.92 -11.79
CA LEU A 24 5.25 12.76 -11.53
C LEU A 24 5.26 13.98 -12.43
N GLU A 25 5.87 15.04 -11.91
CA GLU A 25 5.95 16.41 -12.43
C GLU A 25 4.63 17.17 -12.36
N ASP A 26 3.50 16.49 -12.07
CA ASP A 26 2.21 17.10 -11.77
C ASP A 26 1.40 16.19 -10.85
N ALA A 27 0.38 16.74 -10.24
CA ALA A 27 -0.55 16.01 -9.37
C ALA A 27 -1.80 15.52 -10.13
N ARG A 28 -2.06 16.05 -11.32
CA ARG A 28 -3.25 15.75 -12.13
C ARG A 28 -2.92 15.75 -13.63
N ASP A 29 -3.59 14.88 -14.37
CA ASP A 29 -3.65 14.95 -15.83
C ASP A 29 -4.51 16.16 -16.28
N HIS A 30 -3.99 16.95 -17.20
CA HIS A 30 -4.63 18.12 -17.83
C HIS A 30 -5.01 17.87 -19.29
N SER A 31 -5.09 16.63 -19.73
CA SER A 31 -5.61 16.31 -21.07
C SER A 31 -7.07 16.75 -21.23
N PRO A 32 -7.56 16.97 -22.45
CA PRO A 32 -8.97 17.31 -22.68
C PRO A 32 -9.95 16.32 -22.07
N GLN A 33 -9.59 15.03 -21.98
CA GLN A 33 -10.38 13.98 -21.35
C GLN A 33 -10.44 14.17 -19.83
N ALA A 34 -9.29 14.45 -19.20
CA ALA A 34 -9.20 14.69 -17.76
C ALA A 34 -9.94 15.98 -17.36
N GLU A 35 -9.80 17.07 -18.13
CA GLU A 35 -10.53 18.32 -17.90
C GLU A 35 -12.04 18.14 -18.02
N LYS A 36 -12.50 17.37 -19.00
CA LYS A 36 -13.92 17.00 -19.13
C LYS A 36 -14.40 16.21 -17.92
N ALA A 37 -13.60 15.26 -17.42
CA ALA A 37 -13.93 14.48 -16.23
C ALA A 37 -13.96 15.35 -14.97
N TYR A 38 -13.00 16.26 -14.82
CA TYR A 38 -12.90 17.20 -13.70
C TYR A 38 -14.07 18.20 -13.65
N SER A 39 -14.60 18.58 -14.79
CA SER A 39 -15.81 19.43 -14.89
C SER A 39 -17.11 18.66 -14.62
N GLY A 40 -17.03 17.35 -14.50
CA GLY A 40 -18.20 16.49 -14.27
C GLY A 40 -18.64 16.42 -12.82
N VAL A 41 -19.71 15.65 -12.60
CA VAL A 41 -20.26 15.39 -11.24
C VAL A 41 -19.39 14.36 -10.53
N VAL A 42 -19.09 14.62 -9.26
CA VAL A 42 -18.33 13.69 -8.41
C VAL A 42 -19.18 12.45 -8.09
N PRO A 43 -18.64 11.24 -8.31
CA PRO A 43 -19.34 10.01 -7.97
C PRO A 43 -19.66 9.89 -6.48
N ASN A 44 -20.81 9.29 -6.13
CA ASN A 44 -21.23 9.12 -4.74
C ASN A 44 -20.21 8.40 -3.85
N ALA A 45 -19.47 7.43 -4.41
CA ALA A 45 -18.42 6.72 -3.67
C ALA A 45 -17.31 7.70 -3.23
N MET A 46 -16.86 8.57 -4.14
CA MET A 46 -15.86 9.60 -3.84
C MET A 46 -16.38 10.63 -2.83
N LEU A 47 -17.62 11.11 -2.99
CA LEU A 47 -18.25 12.05 -2.03
C LEU A 47 -18.24 11.49 -0.59
N LYS A 48 -18.51 10.20 -0.45
CA LYS A 48 -18.46 9.51 0.84
C LYS A 48 -17.02 9.44 1.39
N ALA A 49 -16.05 9.08 0.54
CA ALA A 49 -14.65 8.97 0.92
C ALA A 49 -14.09 10.29 1.45
N VAL A 50 -14.40 11.41 0.79
CA VAL A 50 -13.94 12.75 1.21
C VAL A 50 -14.92 13.45 2.17
N LYS A 51 -16.00 12.77 2.60
CA LYS A 51 -17.03 13.29 3.52
C LYS A 51 -17.68 14.58 3.02
N ALA A 52 -17.84 14.72 1.71
CA ALA A 52 -18.42 15.89 1.07
C ALA A 52 -19.94 15.79 0.90
N LYS A 53 -20.57 16.93 0.56
CA LYS A 53 -21.99 16.97 0.20
C LYS A 53 -22.18 16.44 -1.23
N SER A 54 -23.34 15.81 -1.49
CA SER A 54 -23.69 15.28 -2.81
C SER A 54 -24.01 16.39 -3.82
N GLY A 55 -23.95 16.07 -5.12
CA GLY A 55 -24.42 16.91 -6.22
C GLY A 55 -23.46 17.98 -6.69
N SER A 56 -22.19 17.89 -6.34
CA SER A 56 -21.17 18.89 -6.67
C SER A 56 -20.21 18.38 -7.73
N THR A 57 -19.56 19.30 -8.42
CA THR A 57 -18.44 19.05 -9.32
C THR A 57 -17.14 18.85 -8.53
N TRP A 58 -16.12 18.31 -9.16
CA TRP A 58 -14.83 18.08 -8.50
C TRP A 58 -14.22 19.37 -7.95
N GLY A 59 -14.25 20.46 -8.70
CA GLY A 59 -13.75 21.75 -8.26
C GLY A 59 -14.53 22.37 -7.08
N GLU A 60 -15.77 21.95 -6.82
CA GLU A 60 -16.54 22.40 -5.64
C GLU A 60 -16.30 21.53 -4.40
N VAL A 61 -15.89 20.28 -4.62
CA VAL A 61 -15.70 19.28 -3.55
C VAL A 61 -14.25 19.28 -3.03
N LEU A 62 -13.29 19.39 -3.96
CA LEU A 62 -11.87 19.33 -3.65
C LEU A 62 -11.25 20.72 -3.51
N THR A 63 -10.12 20.81 -2.85
CA THR A 63 -9.34 22.05 -2.79
C THR A 63 -8.76 22.40 -4.15
N HIS A 64 -8.62 23.71 -4.44
CA HIS A 64 -8.03 24.19 -5.68
C HIS A 64 -6.52 24.29 -5.57
N ASP A 65 -5.87 23.17 -5.32
CA ASP A 65 -4.44 23.04 -5.15
C ASP A 65 -3.97 21.63 -5.57
N ALA A 66 -2.67 21.39 -5.51
CA ALA A 66 -2.10 20.10 -5.87
C ALA A 66 -2.65 18.90 -5.03
N TYR A 67 -3.14 19.13 -3.83
CA TYR A 67 -3.74 18.08 -2.99
C TYR A 67 -5.14 17.69 -3.51
N GLY A 68 -5.96 18.65 -3.93
CA GLY A 68 -7.24 18.37 -4.59
C GLY A 68 -7.05 17.67 -5.93
N ASP A 69 -6.06 18.11 -6.70
CA ASP A 69 -5.68 17.48 -7.96
C ASP A 69 -5.22 16.02 -7.75
N GLU A 70 -4.41 15.78 -6.73
CA GLU A 70 -3.99 14.43 -6.34
C GLU A 70 -5.17 13.53 -5.96
N GLN A 71 -6.14 14.05 -5.20
CA GLN A 71 -7.34 13.30 -4.82
C GLN A 71 -8.20 12.92 -6.03
N PHE A 72 -8.32 13.83 -7.01
CA PHE A 72 -9.00 13.54 -8.28
C PHE A 72 -8.30 12.40 -9.03
N MET A 73 -6.98 12.48 -9.19
CA MET A 73 -6.21 11.44 -9.88
C MET A 73 -6.24 10.11 -9.13
N ALA A 74 -6.18 10.11 -7.79
CA ALA A 74 -6.25 8.89 -6.98
C ALA A 74 -7.56 8.13 -7.24
N TYR A 75 -8.68 8.84 -7.34
CA TYR A 75 -9.94 8.21 -7.70
C TYR A 75 -9.89 7.54 -9.07
N TRP A 76 -9.34 8.20 -10.08
CA TRP A 76 -9.32 7.67 -11.44
C TRP A 76 -8.28 6.56 -11.62
N TYR A 77 -7.13 6.62 -10.95
CA TYR A 77 -6.20 5.48 -10.88
C TYR A 77 -6.84 4.28 -10.18
N GLY A 78 -7.52 4.51 -9.06
CA GLY A 78 -8.28 3.46 -8.39
C GLY A 78 -9.35 2.85 -9.31
N ARG A 79 -10.08 3.66 -10.10
CA ARG A 79 -11.08 3.15 -11.06
C ARG A 79 -10.46 2.36 -12.21
N TYR A 80 -9.26 2.74 -12.66
CA TYR A 80 -8.52 1.95 -13.64
C TYR A 80 -8.11 0.59 -13.08
N VAL A 81 -7.51 0.58 -11.90
CA VAL A 81 -7.09 -0.64 -11.20
C VAL A 81 -8.28 -1.53 -10.87
N GLU A 82 -9.40 -0.95 -10.42
CA GLU A 82 -10.65 -1.65 -10.15
C GLU A 82 -11.11 -2.47 -11.36
N ARG A 83 -11.05 -1.87 -12.55
CA ARG A 83 -11.46 -2.56 -13.77
C ARG A 83 -10.59 -3.79 -14.04
N LEU A 84 -9.27 -3.68 -13.82
CA LEU A 84 -8.34 -4.79 -13.97
C LEU A 84 -8.60 -5.88 -12.92
N ALA A 85 -8.72 -5.48 -11.66
CA ALA A 85 -8.93 -6.41 -10.55
C ALA A 85 -10.27 -7.15 -10.65
N ALA A 86 -11.34 -6.43 -10.96
CA ALA A 86 -12.67 -7.04 -11.14
C ALA A 86 -12.68 -8.09 -12.24
N GLU A 87 -12.11 -7.79 -13.40
CA GLU A 87 -11.98 -8.76 -14.50
C GLU A 87 -11.09 -9.95 -14.12
N ALA A 88 -9.95 -9.70 -13.48
CA ALA A 88 -9.04 -10.76 -13.08
C ALA A 88 -9.66 -11.71 -12.05
N LYS A 89 -10.43 -11.20 -11.09
CA LYS A 89 -11.13 -12.02 -10.09
C LYS A 89 -12.23 -12.92 -10.69
N THR A 90 -12.74 -12.61 -11.86
CA THR A 90 -13.65 -13.54 -12.58
C THR A 90 -12.94 -14.80 -13.06
N VAL A 91 -11.64 -14.75 -13.24
CA VAL A 91 -10.79 -15.85 -13.72
C VAL A 91 -10.09 -16.57 -12.59
N LEU A 92 -9.61 -15.81 -11.59
CA LEU A 92 -8.87 -16.32 -10.43
C LEU A 92 -9.16 -15.44 -9.22
N ASP A 93 -10.00 -15.94 -8.32
CA ASP A 93 -10.39 -15.21 -7.10
C ASP A 93 -9.37 -15.44 -5.98
N ILE A 94 -8.24 -14.71 -6.07
CA ILE A 94 -7.22 -14.64 -5.02
C ILE A 94 -7.02 -13.19 -4.62
N PRO A 95 -6.41 -12.92 -3.45
CA PRO A 95 -6.11 -11.56 -3.01
C PRO A 95 -5.33 -10.76 -4.05
N MET A 96 -5.72 -9.51 -4.24
CA MET A 96 -5.02 -8.57 -5.11
C MET A 96 -4.62 -7.31 -4.34
N PHE A 97 -3.45 -6.80 -4.61
CA PHE A 97 -2.94 -5.61 -3.95
C PHE A 97 -2.35 -4.62 -4.95
N VAL A 98 -2.23 -3.39 -4.50
CA VAL A 98 -1.48 -2.32 -5.16
C VAL A 98 -0.42 -1.79 -4.22
N ASN A 99 0.74 -1.41 -4.75
CA ASN A 99 1.84 -0.86 -3.97
C ASN A 99 2.05 0.63 -4.22
N ALA A 100 2.52 1.33 -3.20
CA ALA A 100 2.77 2.77 -3.21
C ALA A 100 4.27 3.07 -3.12
N ALA A 101 4.78 3.87 -4.05
CA ALA A 101 6.14 4.43 -3.99
C ALA A 101 6.36 5.38 -2.81
N MET A 102 5.34 5.66 -2.04
CA MET A 102 5.30 6.56 -0.89
C MET A 102 5.47 8.04 -1.24
N ASN A 103 4.82 8.88 -0.46
CA ASN A 103 5.03 10.32 -0.54
C ASN A 103 6.28 10.70 0.29
N SER A 104 7.23 11.38 -0.35
CA SER A 104 8.45 11.86 0.31
C SER A 104 8.15 13.01 1.27
N ARG A 105 8.82 13.02 2.43
CA ARG A 105 8.65 14.06 3.44
C ARG A 105 8.98 15.45 2.91
N GLY A 106 8.15 16.43 3.25
CA GLY A 106 8.32 17.81 2.85
C GLY A 106 8.09 18.07 1.36
N ARG A 107 7.62 17.07 0.61
CA ARG A 107 7.26 17.19 -0.80
C ARG A 107 5.76 17.39 -0.96
N ARG A 108 5.38 18.04 -2.04
CA ARG A 108 3.99 18.25 -2.45
C ARG A 108 3.61 17.26 -3.54
N PRO A 109 2.30 17.01 -3.75
CA PRO A 109 1.85 16.28 -4.91
C PRO A 109 2.42 16.85 -6.21
N GLY A 110 2.87 15.96 -7.11
CA GLY A 110 3.67 16.28 -8.29
C GLY A 110 5.19 16.18 -8.09
N GLU A 111 5.67 16.25 -6.83
CA GLU A 111 7.10 16.13 -6.50
C GLU A 111 7.47 14.70 -6.03
N TYR A 112 6.51 13.82 -5.94
CA TYR A 112 6.62 12.38 -5.69
C TYR A 112 5.60 11.64 -6.57
N PRO A 113 5.67 10.30 -6.74
CA PRO A 113 4.64 9.53 -7.45
C PRO A 113 3.28 9.70 -6.77
N SER A 114 2.53 10.71 -7.24
CA SER A 114 1.31 11.20 -6.60
C SER A 114 0.09 10.39 -7.02
N ALA A 115 -0.96 10.44 -6.22
CA ALA A 115 -2.23 9.78 -6.48
C ALA A 115 -2.20 8.23 -6.46
N GLY A 116 -1.06 7.63 -6.14
CA GLY A 116 -0.96 6.19 -5.86
C GLY A 116 -1.73 5.79 -4.60
N PRO A 117 -1.64 4.52 -4.18
CA PRO A 117 -2.33 4.01 -2.98
C PRO A 117 -1.66 4.50 -1.68
N LEU A 118 -1.49 5.81 -1.57
CA LEU A 118 -0.84 6.47 -0.45
C LEU A 118 -1.74 6.47 0.79
N ALA A 119 -1.13 6.45 1.97
CA ALA A 119 -1.86 6.34 3.23
C ALA A 119 -2.93 7.42 3.43
N HIS A 120 -2.68 8.66 2.98
CA HIS A 120 -3.63 9.77 3.07
C HIS A 120 -4.75 9.71 2.02
N LEU A 121 -4.62 8.86 1.00
CA LEU A 121 -5.61 8.65 -0.06
C LEU A 121 -6.37 7.32 0.08
N LYS A 122 -6.13 6.57 1.16
CA LYS A 122 -6.69 5.22 1.35
C LYS A 122 -8.21 5.15 1.19
N ASP A 123 -8.94 6.10 1.78
CA ASP A 123 -10.40 6.10 1.72
C ASP A 123 -10.91 6.29 0.28
N ILE A 124 -10.17 7.06 -0.52
CA ILE A 124 -10.45 7.26 -1.95
C ILE A 124 -10.15 5.96 -2.73
N TRP A 125 -9.02 5.33 -2.46
CA TRP A 125 -8.64 4.08 -3.10
C TRP A 125 -9.62 2.95 -2.78
N HIS A 126 -10.02 2.76 -1.52
CA HIS A 126 -11.03 1.77 -1.13
C HIS A 126 -12.38 2.04 -1.80
N ALA A 127 -12.78 3.33 -1.93
CA ALA A 127 -14.01 3.69 -2.61
C ALA A 127 -13.96 3.49 -4.13
N ALA A 128 -12.78 3.67 -4.73
CA ALA A 128 -12.59 3.57 -6.18
C ALA A 128 -12.31 2.15 -6.66
N ALA A 129 -11.62 1.33 -5.85
CA ALA A 129 -11.14 0.00 -6.20
C ALA A 129 -11.55 -1.08 -5.17
N PRO A 130 -12.84 -1.39 -5.03
CA PRO A 130 -13.33 -2.33 -4.02
C PRO A 130 -12.90 -3.79 -4.24
N HIS A 131 -12.36 -4.18 -5.39
CA HIS A 131 -11.79 -5.50 -5.63
C HIS A 131 -10.30 -5.60 -5.30
N ILE A 132 -9.67 -4.51 -4.86
CA ILE A 132 -8.33 -4.53 -4.29
C ILE A 132 -8.44 -4.83 -2.79
N ASP A 133 -7.75 -5.87 -2.35
CA ASP A 133 -7.83 -6.36 -0.97
C ASP A 133 -6.84 -5.64 -0.04
N LEU A 134 -5.69 -5.14 -0.58
CA LEU A 134 -4.63 -4.53 0.20
C LEU A 134 -4.04 -3.31 -0.52
N LEU A 135 -3.82 -2.24 0.25
CA LEU A 135 -2.94 -1.14 -0.13
C LEU A 135 -1.62 -1.34 0.60
N ALA A 136 -0.52 -1.45 -0.13
CA ALA A 136 0.77 -1.89 0.40
C ALA A 136 1.85 -0.80 0.25
N PRO A 137 2.66 -0.51 1.28
CA PRO A 137 3.72 0.49 1.18
C PRO A 137 5.04 -0.12 0.73
N ASP A 138 5.77 0.58 -0.15
CA ASP A 138 7.17 0.29 -0.47
C ASP A 138 8.06 1.19 0.39
N ILE A 139 8.57 0.65 1.51
CA ILE A 139 9.19 1.47 2.55
C ILE A 139 10.69 1.60 2.33
N TYR A 140 11.09 2.68 1.68
CA TYR A 140 12.50 3.04 1.46
C TYR A 140 12.95 4.24 2.30
N ASP A 141 12.03 5.02 2.84
CA ASP A 141 12.31 6.19 3.67
C ASP A 141 12.63 5.79 5.13
N THR A 142 13.16 6.73 5.89
CA THR A 142 13.34 6.61 7.35
C THR A 142 11.99 6.64 8.07
N GLY A 143 11.95 6.24 9.35
CA GLY A 143 10.69 6.18 10.10
C GLY A 143 9.83 4.97 9.75
N PHE A 144 10.46 3.82 9.58
CA PHE A 144 9.83 2.58 9.20
C PHE A 144 8.57 2.24 10.03
N LYS A 145 8.63 2.39 11.37
CA LYS A 145 7.48 2.14 12.25
C LYS A 145 6.26 2.98 11.90
N GLN A 146 6.48 4.27 11.71
CA GLN A 146 5.41 5.23 11.43
C GLN A 146 4.76 4.96 10.06
N TRP A 147 5.56 4.56 9.07
CA TRP A 147 5.02 4.17 7.78
C TRP A 147 4.23 2.86 7.88
N ALA A 148 4.73 1.85 8.58
CA ALA A 148 4.01 0.60 8.80
C ALA A 148 2.66 0.83 9.52
N GLU A 149 2.64 1.66 10.56
CA GLU A 149 1.42 2.02 11.31
C GLU A 149 0.33 2.66 10.43
N ARG A 150 0.72 3.48 9.45
CA ARG A 150 -0.23 4.16 8.55
C ARG A 150 -0.99 3.21 7.62
N TYR A 151 -0.41 2.04 7.34
CA TYR A 151 -1.01 1.01 6.49
C TYR A 151 -1.58 -0.17 7.28
N ALA A 152 -1.18 -0.36 8.53
CA ALA A 152 -1.70 -1.40 9.42
C ALA A 152 -3.04 -0.98 10.03
N LEU A 153 -4.13 -1.15 9.28
CA LEU A 153 -5.45 -0.67 9.66
C LEU A 153 -6.44 -1.84 9.75
N PRO A 154 -7.56 -1.69 10.50
CA PRO A 154 -8.56 -2.75 10.61
C PRO A 154 -9.14 -3.20 9.26
N ASP A 155 -9.20 -2.29 8.30
CA ASP A 155 -9.70 -2.50 6.93
C ASP A 155 -8.58 -2.68 5.89
N ASN A 156 -7.32 -2.70 6.32
CA ASN A 156 -6.14 -2.87 5.46
C ASN A 156 -5.04 -3.66 6.20
N PRO A 157 -5.05 -5.00 6.15
CA PRO A 157 -3.95 -5.80 6.71
C PRO A 157 -2.61 -5.39 6.13
N LEU A 158 -1.59 -5.23 6.98
CA LEU A 158 -0.27 -4.79 6.55
C LEU A 158 0.40 -5.84 5.68
N PHE A 159 0.78 -5.44 4.47
CA PHE A 159 1.72 -6.16 3.61
C PHE A 159 2.79 -5.19 3.12
N ILE A 160 4.05 -5.55 3.25
CA ILE A 160 5.17 -4.74 2.78
C ILE A 160 5.87 -5.50 1.65
N PRO A 161 5.48 -5.25 0.37
CA PRO A 161 6.04 -5.96 -0.78
C PRO A 161 7.46 -5.55 -1.09
N GLU A 162 7.82 -4.31 -0.75
CA GLU A 162 9.17 -3.79 -0.91
C GLU A 162 9.61 -3.00 0.34
N SER A 163 10.85 -3.17 0.71
CA SER A 163 11.51 -2.39 1.75
C SER A 163 12.99 -2.30 1.47
N ARG A 164 13.63 -1.21 1.88
CA ARG A 164 15.09 -1.12 1.81
C ARG A 164 15.72 -2.34 2.48
N CYS A 165 16.56 -3.08 1.75
CA CYS A 165 17.39 -4.11 2.34
C CYS A 165 18.53 -3.46 3.11
N CYS A 166 18.61 -3.71 4.41
CA CYS A 166 19.56 -3.10 5.32
C CYS A 166 19.84 -4.05 6.49
N PRO A 167 20.87 -3.80 7.32
CA PRO A 167 21.18 -4.64 8.48
C PRO A 167 20.01 -4.88 9.44
N ASN A 168 19.02 -3.97 9.48
CA ASN A 168 17.85 -4.10 10.36
C ASN A 168 16.66 -4.80 9.69
N SER A 169 16.78 -5.29 8.46
CA SER A 169 15.65 -5.89 7.73
C SER A 169 15.06 -7.11 8.45
N GLY A 170 15.89 -7.93 9.09
CA GLY A 170 15.41 -9.05 9.91
C GLY A 170 14.60 -8.59 11.12
N ALA A 171 15.06 -7.55 11.83
CA ALA A 171 14.35 -6.97 12.96
C ALA A 171 13.03 -6.31 12.52
N ARG A 172 13.01 -5.64 11.37
CA ARG A 172 11.79 -5.06 10.78
C ARG A 172 10.77 -6.13 10.42
N ALA A 173 11.21 -7.27 9.87
CA ALA A 173 10.33 -8.41 9.60
C ALA A 173 9.68 -8.95 10.89
N LEU A 174 10.46 -9.20 11.93
CA LEU A 174 9.95 -9.65 13.23
C LEU A 174 8.99 -8.65 13.86
N TYR A 175 9.31 -7.36 13.79
CA TYR A 175 8.46 -6.28 14.29
C TYR A 175 7.11 -6.25 13.58
N THR A 176 7.09 -6.27 12.25
CA THR A 176 5.84 -6.19 11.49
C THR A 176 4.93 -7.39 11.72
N MET A 177 5.50 -8.58 11.83
CA MET A 177 4.74 -9.80 12.16
C MET A 177 4.20 -9.77 13.60
N GLY A 178 5.00 -9.28 14.55
CA GLY A 178 4.62 -9.25 15.96
C GLY A 178 3.70 -8.10 16.34
N GLU A 179 3.96 -6.89 15.87
CA GLU A 179 3.18 -5.69 16.26
C GLU A 179 1.95 -5.48 15.40
N HIS A 180 2.08 -5.71 14.08
CA HIS A 180 1.03 -5.40 13.11
C HIS A 180 0.36 -6.64 12.53
N GLU A 181 0.75 -7.83 12.95
CA GLU A 181 0.22 -9.08 12.39
C GLU A 181 0.29 -9.10 10.85
N ALA A 182 1.39 -8.55 10.29
CA ALA A 182 1.56 -8.39 8.86
C ALA A 182 1.38 -9.71 8.10
N VAL A 183 0.84 -9.64 6.89
CA VAL A 183 0.69 -10.82 6.05
C VAL A 183 1.97 -11.16 5.28
N GLY A 184 2.88 -10.21 5.15
CA GLY A 184 4.19 -10.41 4.53
C GLY A 184 5.11 -9.20 4.65
N PHE A 185 6.42 -9.47 4.49
CA PHE A 185 7.48 -8.47 4.47
C PHE A 185 8.57 -8.93 3.50
N SER A 186 8.95 -8.09 2.54
CA SER A 186 9.92 -8.44 1.50
C SER A 186 10.99 -7.36 1.35
N PRO A 187 12.24 -7.60 1.79
CA PRO A 187 13.35 -6.70 1.47
C PRO A 187 13.64 -6.76 -0.03
N PHE A 188 13.69 -5.59 -0.67
CA PHE A 188 13.96 -5.50 -2.11
C PHE A 188 15.37 -5.96 -2.44
N ALA A 189 15.52 -6.64 -3.57
CA ALA A 189 16.81 -7.10 -4.11
C ALA A 189 17.66 -7.93 -3.11
N ILE A 190 17.03 -8.72 -2.24
CA ILE A 190 17.72 -9.51 -1.22
C ILE A 190 18.86 -10.39 -1.78
N ALA A 191 18.70 -10.91 -3.00
CA ALA A 191 19.72 -11.74 -3.64
C ALA A 191 20.99 -10.97 -4.01
N GLN A 192 20.93 -9.66 -4.17
CA GLN A 192 22.05 -8.76 -4.46
C GLN A 192 22.62 -8.08 -3.21
N SER A 193 21.98 -8.24 -2.05
CA SER A 193 22.44 -7.65 -0.79
C SER A 193 23.67 -8.37 -0.23
N SER A 194 24.28 -7.80 0.80
CA SER A 194 25.45 -8.40 1.44
C SER A 194 25.12 -9.75 2.11
N ALA A 195 26.11 -10.62 2.23
CA ALA A 195 25.95 -11.90 2.93
C ALA A 195 25.49 -11.73 4.40
N GLY A 196 25.82 -10.59 5.03
CA GLY A 196 25.33 -10.22 6.36
C GLY A 196 23.82 -9.99 6.38
N GLU A 197 23.34 -9.12 5.50
CA GLU A 197 21.91 -8.80 5.37
C GLU A 197 21.07 -10.02 5.01
N GLN A 198 21.54 -10.83 4.06
CA GLN A 198 20.88 -12.11 3.71
C GLN A 198 20.76 -13.05 4.90
N ARG A 199 21.81 -13.13 5.74
CA ARG A 199 21.80 -13.98 6.93
C ARG A 199 20.79 -13.48 7.98
N GLU A 200 20.76 -12.16 8.24
CA GLU A 200 19.81 -11.54 9.17
C GLU A 200 18.35 -11.81 8.75
N VAL A 201 18.01 -11.59 7.48
CA VAL A 201 16.68 -11.86 6.96
C VAL A 201 16.33 -13.34 7.05
N ARG A 202 17.26 -14.23 6.67
CA ARG A 202 17.04 -15.69 6.76
C ARG A 202 16.79 -16.13 8.20
N GLN A 203 17.55 -15.61 9.15
CA GLN A 203 17.36 -15.91 10.55
C GLN A 203 16.00 -15.42 11.06
N ALA A 204 15.60 -14.20 10.69
CA ALA A 204 14.30 -13.67 11.07
C ALA A 204 13.15 -14.53 10.50
N TYR A 205 13.24 -14.94 9.25
CA TYR A 205 12.22 -15.78 8.62
C TYR A 205 12.16 -17.18 9.24
N SER A 206 13.30 -17.76 9.64
CA SER A 206 13.33 -19.02 10.40
C SER A 206 12.58 -18.86 11.74
N ILE A 207 12.82 -17.77 12.47
CA ILE A 207 12.14 -17.48 13.73
C ILE A 207 10.63 -17.28 13.49
N ILE A 208 10.23 -16.53 12.45
CA ILE A 208 8.82 -16.33 12.11
C ILE A 208 8.14 -17.67 11.80
N ASP A 209 8.80 -18.56 11.06
CA ASP A 209 8.27 -19.88 10.73
C ASP A 209 8.10 -20.74 11.99
N GLU A 210 9.07 -20.75 12.90
CA GLU A 210 8.98 -21.44 14.18
C GLU A 210 7.85 -20.89 15.08
N LEU A 211 7.64 -19.55 15.06
CA LEU A 211 6.59 -18.88 15.82
C LEU A 211 5.22 -18.90 15.11
N ARG A 212 5.13 -19.36 13.87
CA ARG A 212 3.89 -19.35 13.07
C ARG A 212 2.68 -19.93 13.80
N PRO A 213 2.75 -21.08 14.48
CA PRO A 213 1.59 -21.62 15.20
C PRO A 213 1.10 -20.67 16.30
N LEU A 214 2.02 -20.00 17.01
CA LEU A 214 1.71 -19.03 18.06
C LEU A 214 1.08 -17.77 17.46
N LEU A 215 1.71 -17.21 16.42
CA LEU A 215 1.22 -16.01 15.72
C LEU A 215 -0.20 -16.23 15.19
N MET A 216 -0.45 -17.37 14.54
CA MET A 216 -1.76 -17.71 14.01
C MET A 216 -2.81 -17.89 15.11
N THR A 217 -2.46 -18.56 16.23
CA THR A 217 -3.37 -18.78 17.34
C THR A 217 -3.78 -17.48 18.04
N HIS A 218 -2.88 -16.51 18.09
CA HIS A 218 -3.11 -15.26 18.80
C HIS A 218 -3.39 -14.07 17.90
N ARG A 219 -3.56 -14.29 16.59
CA ARG A 219 -3.95 -13.24 15.65
C ARG A 219 -5.23 -12.53 16.10
N ALA A 220 -5.28 -11.22 15.96
CA ALA A 220 -6.38 -10.36 16.38
C ALA A 220 -6.73 -10.38 17.89
N THR A 221 -5.89 -10.97 18.73
CA THR A 221 -6.13 -11.02 20.20
C THR A 221 -5.41 -9.92 20.97
N GLY A 222 -4.48 -9.19 20.33
CA GLY A 222 -3.61 -8.21 20.97
C GLY A 222 -2.60 -8.79 21.97
N ARG A 223 -2.42 -10.11 21.98
CA ARG A 223 -1.50 -10.81 22.91
C ARG A 223 -0.07 -10.90 22.38
N VAL A 224 0.12 -10.72 21.09
CA VAL A 224 1.45 -10.64 20.46
C VAL A 224 1.79 -9.18 20.26
N ARG A 225 3.00 -8.80 20.64
CA ARG A 225 3.49 -7.43 20.45
C ARG A 225 4.91 -7.48 19.89
N GLY A 226 5.22 -6.54 19.01
CA GLY A 226 6.54 -6.35 18.44
C GLY A 226 7.20 -5.09 18.99
N VAL A 227 8.51 -5.16 19.22
CA VAL A 227 9.32 -3.98 19.58
C VAL A 227 10.46 -3.87 18.61
N LEU A 228 10.58 -2.71 17.97
CA LEU A 228 11.70 -2.39 17.08
C LEU A 228 12.54 -1.27 17.71
N LEU A 229 13.82 -1.55 17.91
CA LEU A 229 14.82 -0.56 18.28
C LEU A 229 15.63 -0.23 17.01
N ASP A 230 15.17 0.76 16.27
CA ASP A 230 15.83 1.23 15.06
C ASP A 230 16.46 2.61 15.33
N ALA A 231 17.75 2.75 15.00
CA ALA A 231 18.46 4.00 15.18
C ALA A 231 17.89 5.12 14.28
N GLU A 232 17.38 4.76 13.10
CA GLU A 232 16.77 5.69 12.16
C GLU A 232 15.45 6.29 12.70
N ASP A 233 14.77 5.61 13.62
CA ASP A 233 13.53 6.09 14.22
C ASP A 233 13.73 7.13 15.32
N ARG A 234 14.97 7.28 15.85
CA ARG A 234 15.27 8.23 16.93
C ARG A 234 15.30 9.69 16.49
N GLU A 235 15.50 9.92 15.20
CA GLU A 235 15.62 11.26 14.62
C GLU A 235 14.35 11.76 13.95
N THR A 236 13.27 10.98 14.01
CA THR A 236 12.07 11.24 13.21
C THR A 236 10.95 11.79 14.07
N VAL A 237 10.90 13.11 14.21
CA VAL A 237 9.66 13.83 14.52
C VAL A 237 8.94 14.05 13.18
N ILE A 238 7.77 13.45 13.03
CA ILE A 238 6.91 13.65 11.87
C ILE A 238 6.00 14.85 12.10
#